data_18e67e770dbc498eb87737be15a0a615
#
_entry.id   18e67e770dbc498eb87737be15a0a615
#
_cell.length_a   1.000
_cell.length_b   1.000
_cell.length_c   1.000
_cell.angle_alpha   90.00
_cell.angle_beta   90.00
_cell.angle_gamma   90.00
#
_symmetry.space_group_name_H-M   'P 1'
#
loop_
_entity.id
_entity.type
_entity.pdbx_description
1 polymer ?
#
loop_
_entity_poly.entity_id
_entity_poly.type
_entity_poly.pdbx_seq_one_letter_code
_entity_poly.pdbx_strand_id
1 'polypeptide(L)'
;MEQEKINRLQWILDDAVARGEIPGAILMVRREGKETVYLESGYADIEAKKPVSRDSIYRLYSMSKPITATAVMILVERGLIDLADPVCRYLPGFCGQMVAAADGPVEKPWR
;
A
#
# COMPACT_ATOMS: atom_id res chain seq x y z
N MET A 1 24.00 -0.33 6.65
CA MET A 1 24.15 0.31 5.32
C MET A 1 25.20 1.39 5.46
N GLU A 2 26.03 1.61 4.46
CA GLU A 2 27.09 2.63 4.52
C GLU A 2 26.48 4.03 4.65
N GLN A 3 27.06 4.87 5.51
CA GLN A 3 26.53 6.21 5.82
C GLN A 3 26.40 7.09 4.58
N GLU A 4 27.30 6.96 3.64
CA GLU A 4 27.25 7.69 2.37
C GLU A 4 25.97 7.39 1.56
N LYS A 5 25.55 6.13 1.52
CA LYS A 5 24.31 5.73 0.85
C LYS A 5 23.08 6.30 1.57
N ILE A 6 23.09 6.34 2.89
CA ILE A 6 22.01 6.95 3.68
C ILE A 6 21.93 8.45 3.40
N ASN A 7 23.06 9.15 3.39
CA ASN A 7 23.11 10.58 3.10
C ASN A 7 22.61 10.89 1.68
N ARG A 8 22.92 10.03 0.70
CA ARG A 8 22.40 10.18 -0.67
C ARG A 8 20.89 9.99 -0.73
N LEU A 9 20.33 9.03 0.01
CA LEU A 9 18.88 8.84 0.10
C LEU A 9 18.20 10.05 0.74
N GLN A 10 18.75 10.58 1.85
CA GLN A 10 18.24 11.80 2.47
C GLN A 10 18.25 12.97 1.50
N TRP A 11 19.37 13.18 0.80
CA TRP A 11 19.49 14.24 -0.19
C TRP A 11 18.40 14.14 -1.29
N ILE A 12 18.11 12.93 -1.80
CA ILE A 12 17.07 12.73 -2.81
C ILE A 12 15.69 13.15 -2.30
N LEU A 13 15.36 12.81 -1.04
CA LEU A 13 14.09 13.22 -0.44
C LEU A 13 14.01 14.74 -0.28
N ASP A 14 15.07 15.34 0.24
CA ASP A 14 15.15 16.79 0.48
C ASP A 14 15.08 17.57 -0.82
N ASP A 15 15.75 17.11 -1.87
CA ASP A 15 15.73 17.74 -3.20
C ASP A 15 14.33 17.68 -3.83
N ALA A 16 13.62 16.54 -3.75
CA ALA A 16 12.26 16.42 -4.25
C ALA A 16 11.27 17.34 -3.52
N VAL A 17 11.43 17.49 -2.21
CA VAL A 17 10.64 18.43 -1.40
C VAL A 17 10.99 19.89 -1.76
N ALA A 18 12.28 20.20 -1.89
CA ALA A 18 12.75 21.55 -2.21
C ALA A 18 12.27 22.00 -3.60
N ARG A 19 12.18 21.08 -4.57
CA ARG A 19 11.61 21.35 -5.90
C ARG A 19 10.08 21.41 -5.93
N GLY A 20 9.42 21.12 -4.83
CA GLY A 20 7.96 21.11 -4.74
C GLY A 20 7.30 19.93 -5.48
N GLU A 21 8.04 18.88 -5.81
CA GLU A 21 7.51 17.68 -6.46
C GLU A 21 6.61 16.86 -5.51
N ILE A 22 6.96 16.86 -4.23
CA ILE A 22 6.19 16.22 -3.15
C ILE A 22 6.16 17.13 -1.92
N PRO A 23 5.07 17.13 -1.14
CA PRO A 23 4.99 17.92 0.09
C PRO A 23 5.89 17.38 1.21
N GLY A 24 6.05 16.07 1.27
CA GLY A 24 6.87 15.39 2.25
C GLY A 24 6.91 13.89 2.00
N ALA A 25 7.93 13.24 2.56
CA ALA A 25 8.15 11.81 2.41
C ALA A 25 8.80 11.19 3.64
N ILE A 26 8.52 9.90 3.83
CA ILE A 26 9.20 9.05 4.81
C ILE A 26 9.75 7.84 4.06
N LEU A 27 11.03 7.54 4.31
CA LEU A 27 11.66 6.30 3.86
C LEU A 27 12.03 5.46 5.08
N MET A 28 11.54 4.21 5.10
CA MET A 28 11.94 3.24 6.12
C MET A 28 12.49 1.99 5.45
N VAL A 29 13.64 1.52 5.91
CA VAL A 29 14.21 0.24 5.51
C VAL A 29 14.31 -0.65 6.73
N ARG A 30 13.75 -1.87 6.62
CA ARG A 30 13.87 -2.92 7.64
C ARG A 30 14.64 -4.10 7.07
N ARG A 31 15.51 -4.68 7.88
CA ARG A 31 16.23 -5.90 7.56
C ARG A 31 16.20 -6.84 8.77
N GLU A 32 15.86 -8.10 8.54
CA GLU A 32 15.78 -9.12 9.59
C GLU A 32 14.91 -8.68 10.79
N GLY A 33 13.76 -8.05 10.49
CA GLY A 33 12.84 -7.55 11.51
C GLY A 33 13.27 -6.26 12.22
N LYS A 34 14.47 -5.76 11.96
CA LYS A 34 15.01 -4.54 12.59
C LYS A 34 14.94 -3.35 11.63
N GLU A 35 14.61 -2.18 12.16
CA GLU A 35 14.74 -0.93 11.42
C GLU A 35 16.23 -0.59 11.26
N THR A 36 16.66 -0.41 10.02
CA THR A 36 18.06 -0.09 9.68
C THR A 36 18.24 1.34 9.17
N VAL A 37 17.18 1.90 8.59
CA VAL A 37 17.15 3.30 8.12
C VAL A 37 15.75 3.84 8.35
N TYR A 38 15.69 5.06 8.85
CA TYR A 38 14.50 5.89 8.88
C TYR A 38 14.89 7.31 8.50
N LEU A 39 14.27 7.82 7.45
CA LEU A 39 14.49 9.17 6.92
C LEU A 39 13.14 9.85 6.74
N GLU A 40 13.09 11.14 7.01
CA GLU A 40 11.92 11.98 6.79
C GLU A 40 12.33 13.31 6.18
N SER A 41 11.49 13.87 5.33
CA SER A 41 11.69 15.17 4.70
C SER A 41 10.36 15.84 4.41
N GLY A 42 10.28 17.16 4.58
CA GLY A 42 9.14 17.98 4.24
C GLY A 42 8.00 17.94 5.25
N TYR A 43 6.79 18.18 4.76
CA TYR A 43 5.62 18.48 5.59
C TYR A 43 4.47 17.50 5.35
N ALA A 44 3.78 17.14 6.42
CA ALA A 44 2.48 16.45 6.38
C ALA A 44 1.35 17.46 6.06
N ASP A 45 1.54 18.72 6.42
CA ASP A 45 0.67 19.83 6.11
C ASP A 45 1.54 21.07 5.84
N ILE A 46 1.53 21.53 4.59
CA ILE A 46 2.35 22.66 4.14
C ILE A 46 1.86 23.97 4.75
N GLU A 47 0.53 24.18 4.80
CA GLU A 47 -0.06 25.43 5.29
C GLU A 47 0.20 25.60 6.78
N ALA A 48 -0.01 24.54 7.56
CA ALA A 48 0.27 24.52 8.98
C ALA A 48 1.75 24.36 9.32
N LYS A 49 2.65 24.18 8.32
CA LYS A 49 4.07 23.87 8.49
C LYS A 49 4.32 22.68 9.43
N LYS A 50 3.41 21.71 9.43
CA LYS A 50 3.50 20.50 10.24
C LYS A 50 4.45 19.51 9.55
N PRO A 51 5.62 19.18 10.13
CA PRO A 51 6.55 18.25 9.49
C PRO A 51 5.94 16.84 9.40
N VAL A 52 6.44 16.04 8.47
CA VAL A 52 6.16 14.61 8.47
C VAL A 52 6.80 13.96 9.69
N SER A 53 6.21 12.87 10.19
CA SER A 53 6.70 12.11 11.33
C SER A 53 6.22 10.67 11.24
N ARG A 54 6.70 9.80 12.14
CA ARG A 54 6.23 8.40 12.24
C ARG A 54 4.72 8.26 12.37
N ASP A 55 4.07 9.25 12.99
CA ASP A 55 2.63 9.25 13.23
C ASP A 55 1.83 9.88 12.10
N SER A 56 2.50 10.29 11.01
CA SER A 56 1.82 10.84 9.84
C SER A 56 0.97 9.79 9.14
N ILE A 57 -0.29 10.15 8.84
CA ILE A 57 -1.24 9.28 8.17
C ILE A 57 -1.21 9.56 6.67
N TYR A 58 -0.97 8.50 5.88
CA TYR A 58 -0.92 8.55 4.43
C TYR A 58 -2.13 7.84 3.82
N ARG A 59 -2.66 8.42 2.75
CA ARG A 59 -3.67 7.74 1.91
C ARG A 59 -2.96 6.75 1.00
N LEU A 60 -3.14 5.46 1.26
CA LEU A 60 -2.42 4.40 0.54
C LEU A 60 -3.04 4.05 -0.83
N TYR A 61 -4.31 4.36 -1.05
CA TYR A 61 -5.02 4.02 -2.28
C TYR A 61 -4.82 2.54 -2.67
N SER A 62 -4.39 2.24 -3.89
CA SER A 62 -4.16 0.87 -4.36
C SER A 62 -3.06 0.11 -3.62
N MET A 63 -2.21 0.77 -2.85
CA MET A 63 -1.24 0.10 -1.97
C MET A 63 -1.91 -0.64 -0.81
N SER A 64 -3.20 -0.43 -0.58
CA SER A 64 -4.00 -1.24 0.33
C SER A 64 -4.20 -2.68 -0.16
N LYS A 65 -4.09 -2.93 -1.49
CA LYS A 65 -4.28 -4.27 -2.07
C LYS A 65 -3.29 -5.31 -1.53
N PRO A 66 -1.97 -5.06 -1.49
CA PRO A 66 -1.01 -6.00 -0.90
C PRO A 66 -1.31 -6.31 0.57
N ILE A 67 -1.77 -5.33 1.34
CA ILE A 67 -2.13 -5.51 2.76
C ILE A 67 -3.33 -6.46 2.88
N THR A 68 -4.38 -6.22 2.09
CA THR A 68 -5.57 -7.08 2.04
C THR A 68 -5.21 -8.49 1.55
N ALA A 69 -4.40 -8.60 0.49
CA ALA A 69 -3.95 -9.89 -0.03
C ALA A 69 -3.16 -10.68 1.01
N THR A 70 -2.28 -10.02 1.77
CA THR A 70 -1.53 -10.66 2.86
C THR A 70 -2.47 -11.20 3.94
N ALA A 71 -3.51 -10.45 4.32
CA ALA A 71 -4.49 -10.90 5.28
C ALA A 71 -5.25 -12.16 4.78
N VAL A 72 -5.62 -12.19 3.49
CA VAL A 72 -6.25 -13.37 2.87
C VAL A 72 -5.28 -14.56 2.89
N MET A 73 -4.00 -14.36 2.54
CA MET A 73 -3.00 -15.43 2.55
C MET A 73 -2.77 -16.02 3.94
N ILE A 74 -2.87 -15.23 5.00
CA ILE A 74 -2.84 -15.74 6.38
C ILE A 74 -4.02 -16.68 6.65
N LEU A 75 -5.20 -16.38 6.11
CA LEU A 75 -6.37 -17.26 6.24
C LEU A 75 -6.19 -18.55 5.44
N VAL A 76 -5.58 -18.48 4.25
CA VAL A 76 -5.20 -19.67 3.45
C VAL A 76 -4.23 -20.56 4.22
N GLU A 77 -3.17 -20.00 4.79
CA GLU A 77 -2.20 -20.75 5.62
C GLU A 77 -2.88 -21.46 6.83
N ARG A 78 -3.93 -20.86 7.37
CA ARG A 78 -4.72 -21.44 8.45
C ARG A 78 -5.78 -22.47 7.98
N GLY A 79 -5.88 -22.72 6.67
CA GLY A 79 -6.86 -23.63 6.09
C GLY A 79 -8.31 -23.14 6.18
N LEU A 80 -8.53 -21.85 6.36
CA LEU A 80 -9.87 -21.24 6.47
C LEU A 80 -10.42 -20.79 5.12
N ILE A 81 -9.54 -20.55 4.13
CA ILE A 81 -9.88 -20.15 2.76
C ILE A 81 -9.08 -21.02 1.79
N ASP A 82 -9.71 -21.42 0.70
CA ASP A 82 -9.07 -22.01 -0.47
C ASP A 82 -9.13 -20.98 -1.62
N LEU A 83 -8.00 -20.76 -2.30
CA LEU A 83 -7.93 -19.82 -3.44
C LEU A 83 -8.74 -20.28 -4.65
N ALA A 84 -9.05 -21.58 -4.75
CA ALA A 84 -9.91 -22.15 -5.79
C ALA A 84 -11.40 -21.98 -5.48
N ASP A 85 -11.77 -21.63 -4.26
CA ASP A 85 -13.16 -21.43 -3.88
C ASP A 85 -13.74 -20.15 -4.49
N PRO A 86 -15.01 -20.16 -4.88
CA PRO A 86 -15.72 -18.96 -5.28
C PRO A 86 -15.87 -17.99 -4.10
N VAL A 87 -15.66 -16.69 -4.33
CA VAL A 87 -15.78 -15.65 -3.29
C VAL A 87 -17.10 -15.71 -2.53
N CYS A 88 -18.19 -16.07 -3.22
CA CYS A 88 -19.51 -16.15 -2.62
C CYS A 88 -19.65 -17.23 -1.54
N ARG A 89 -18.73 -18.18 -1.46
CA ARG A 89 -18.67 -19.16 -0.35
C ARG A 89 -18.42 -18.47 0.99
N TYR A 90 -17.64 -17.41 0.98
CA TYR A 90 -17.23 -16.66 2.18
C TYR A 90 -18.02 -15.36 2.34
N LEU A 91 -18.40 -14.75 1.23
CA LEU A 91 -19.12 -13.48 1.17
C LEU A 91 -20.41 -13.64 0.33
N PRO A 92 -21.53 -14.02 0.94
CA PRO A 92 -22.78 -14.31 0.21
C PRO A 92 -23.29 -13.21 -0.71
N GLY A 93 -22.98 -11.94 -0.41
CA GLY A 93 -23.33 -10.81 -1.26
C GLY A 93 -22.68 -10.83 -2.65
N PHE A 94 -21.69 -11.69 -2.88
CA PHE A 94 -21.04 -11.89 -4.18
C PHE A 94 -21.67 -13.06 -4.98
N CYS A 95 -22.68 -13.72 -4.47
CA CYS A 95 -23.39 -14.75 -5.21
C CYS A 95 -24.24 -14.15 -6.33
N GLY A 96 -24.24 -14.81 -7.48
CA GLY A 96 -25.09 -14.42 -8.62
C GLY A 96 -24.65 -13.15 -9.35
N GLN A 97 -23.43 -12.67 -9.12
CA GLN A 97 -22.89 -11.54 -9.88
C GLN A 97 -22.73 -11.88 -11.36
N MET A 98 -22.98 -10.91 -12.22
CA MET A 98 -22.93 -11.02 -13.66
C MET A 98 -21.87 -10.07 -14.21
N VAL A 99 -21.25 -10.40 -15.31
CA VAL A 99 -20.27 -9.55 -16.00
C VAL A 99 -21.00 -8.74 -17.06
N ALA A 100 -20.84 -7.43 -17.07
CA ALA A 100 -21.32 -6.58 -18.14
C ALA A 100 -20.49 -6.81 -19.42
N ALA A 101 -21.13 -7.21 -20.50
CA ALA A 101 -20.49 -7.26 -21.82
C ALA A 101 -20.45 -5.86 -22.45
N ALA A 102 -19.41 -5.57 -23.25
CA ALA A 102 -19.24 -4.25 -23.87
C ALA A 102 -20.39 -3.87 -24.80
N ASP A 103 -21.01 -4.86 -25.48
CA ASP A 103 -22.03 -4.64 -26.53
C ASP A 103 -23.23 -5.60 -26.36
N GLY A 104 -23.53 -6.10 -25.17
CA GLY A 104 -24.55 -7.11 -25.01
C GLY A 104 -25.13 -7.27 -23.62
N PRO A 105 -26.01 -8.29 -23.45
CA PRO A 105 -26.58 -8.59 -22.15
C PRO A 105 -25.50 -9.02 -21.16
N VAL A 106 -25.78 -8.83 -19.90
CA VAL A 106 -24.90 -9.23 -18.78
C VAL A 106 -24.69 -10.75 -18.81
N GLU A 107 -23.46 -11.18 -18.92
CA GLU A 107 -23.07 -12.59 -18.97
C GLU A 107 -22.69 -13.13 -17.58
N LYS A 108 -22.89 -14.44 -17.39
CA LYS A 108 -22.45 -15.11 -16.17
C LYS A 108 -20.92 -15.10 -16.10
N PRO A 109 -20.30 -14.76 -14.94
CA PRO A 109 -18.85 -14.73 -14.83
C PRO A 109 -18.23 -16.09 -15.15
N TRP A 110 -17.07 -16.08 -15.77
CA TRP A 110 -16.22 -17.26 -15.84
C TRP A 110 -15.87 -17.69 -14.41
N ARG A 111 -15.80 -18.98 -14.21
CA ARG A 111 -15.49 -19.57 -12.90
C ARG A 111 -14.13 -19.16 -12.39
#